data_3cb160133571a7aa3910a220cb1e9627
#
_entry.id   3cb160133571a7aa3910a220cb1e9627
#
_cell.length_a   1.000
_cell.length_b   1.000
_cell.length_c   1.000
_cell.angle_alpha   90.00
_cell.angle_beta   90.00
_cell.angle_gamma   90.00
#
_symmetry.space_group_name_H-M   'P 1'
#
loop_
_entity.id
_entity.type
_entity.pdbx_description
1 polymer ?
#
loop_
_entity_poly.entity_id
_entity_poly.type
_entity_poly.pdbx_seq_one_letter_code
_entity_poly.pdbx_strand_id
1 'polypeptide(L)' 'MEIKDYRNTEVLTAREVQDILKVGNKTVYRLFTEDCPFRFIKIPGGYRVNAKSFFDWLDGKEMGK' A
#
# COMPACT_ATOMS: atom_id res chain seq x y z
N MET A 1 -8.92 21.44 8.33
CA MET A 1 -8.05 20.66 7.77
C MET A 1 -8.54 19.31 7.65
N GLU A 2 -8.20 18.66 6.68
CA GLU A 2 -8.63 17.44 6.56
C GLU A 2 -7.67 16.45 6.77
N ILE A 3 -7.98 15.42 7.43
CA ILE A 3 -7.11 14.35 7.64
C ILE A 3 -7.47 13.27 6.73
N LYS A 4 -6.56 12.84 5.93
CA LYS A 4 -6.83 11.80 5.04
C LYS A 4 -6.94 10.55 5.80
N ASP A 5 -8.03 9.86 5.66
CA ASP A 5 -8.23 8.63 6.36
C ASP A 5 -8.01 7.47 5.41
N TYR A 6 -6.80 7.09 5.26
CA TYR A 6 -6.45 6.03 4.32
C TYR A 6 -7.09 4.69 4.71
N ARG A 7 -7.36 4.50 5.97
CA ARG A 7 -7.92 3.22 6.41
C ARG A 7 -9.37 3.05 6.01
N ASN A 8 -10.03 4.14 5.65
CA ASN A 8 -11.38 4.07 5.21
C ASN A 8 -11.53 3.95 3.71
N THR A 9 -10.44 3.78 3.03
CA THR A 9 -10.47 3.71 1.61
C THR A 9 -10.37 2.27 1.18
N GLU A 10 -10.89 1.92 0.02
CA GLU A 10 -10.83 0.55 -0.45
C GLU A 10 -9.56 0.25 -1.19
N VAL A 11 -9.05 1.22 -1.91
CA VAL A 11 -7.79 1.03 -2.62
C VAL A 11 -6.89 2.22 -2.38
N LEU A 12 -5.61 1.96 -2.46
CA LEU A 12 -4.59 3.00 -2.32
C LEU A 12 -3.78 3.07 -3.59
N THR A 13 -3.31 4.25 -3.90
CA THR A 13 -2.40 4.41 -5.04
C THR A 13 -0.98 4.16 -4.54
N ALA A 14 -0.06 3.98 -5.48
CA ALA A 14 1.34 3.82 -5.12
C ALA A 14 1.84 5.03 -4.34
N ARG A 15 1.38 6.21 -4.73
CA ARG A 15 1.79 7.41 -4.07
C ARG A 15 1.29 7.46 -2.62
N GLU A 16 0.10 6.97 -2.39
CA GLU A 16 -0.44 6.93 -1.04
C GLU A 16 0.33 5.94 -0.18
N VAL A 17 0.74 4.82 -0.75
CA VAL A 17 1.56 3.86 -0.03
C VAL A 17 2.90 4.50 0.33
N GLN A 18 3.46 5.27 -0.58
CA GLN A 18 4.68 6.00 -0.33
C GLN A 18 4.53 6.91 0.86
N ASP A 19 3.43 7.65 0.92
CA ASP A 19 3.17 8.56 2.00
C ASP A 19 3.02 7.85 3.32
N ILE A 20 2.29 6.76 3.34
CA ILE A 20 2.04 6.02 4.56
C ILE A 20 3.32 5.41 5.09
N LEU A 21 4.11 4.81 4.23
CA LEU A 21 5.34 4.17 4.65
C LEU A 21 6.50 5.15 4.78
N LYS A 22 6.34 6.34 4.24
CA LYS A 22 7.35 7.37 4.30
C LYS A 22 8.64 6.93 3.62
N VAL A 23 8.49 6.35 2.45
CA VAL A 23 9.64 5.90 1.68
C VAL A 23 9.65 6.54 0.32
N GLY A 24 10.71 6.38 -0.39
CA GLY A 24 10.83 6.96 -1.71
C GLY A 24 10.16 6.15 -2.78
N ASN A 25 10.10 6.73 -3.94
CA ASN A 25 9.49 6.12 -5.10
C ASN A 25 10.12 4.80 -5.47
N LYS A 26 11.43 4.74 -5.48
CA LYS A 26 12.12 3.53 -5.84
C LYS A 26 11.81 2.40 -4.90
N THR A 27 11.73 2.69 -3.62
CA THR A 27 11.46 1.68 -2.62
C THR A 27 10.08 1.10 -2.81
N VAL A 28 9.11 1.95 -3.10
CA VAL A 28 7.76 1.47 -3.30
C VAL A 28 7.65 0.58 -4.53
N TYR A 29 8.30 0.97 -5.61
CA TYR A 29 8.23 0.15 -6.81
C TYR A 29 8.98 -1.16 -6.66
N ARG A 30 10.03 -1.17 -5.89
CA ARG A 30 10.71 -2.41 -5.60
C ARG A 30 9.82 -3.35 -4.80
N LEU A 31 9.06 -2.78 -3.89
CA LEU A 31 8.14 -3.56 -3.12
C LEU A 31 7.14 -4.25 -4.02
N PHE A 32 6.61 -3.54 -4.99
CA PHE A 32 5.64 -4.11 -5.91
C PHE A 32 6.24 -5.16 -6.82
N THR A 33 7.46 -4.99 -7.23
CA THR A 33 8.03 -5.87 -8.24
C THR A 33 8.84 -7.02 -7.66
N GLU A 34 9.23 -6.92 -6.42
CA GLU A 34 10.02 -8.00 -5.84
C GLU A 34 9.20 -8.91 -4.97
N ASP A 35 8.85 -8.51 -3.80
CA ASP A 35 8.15 -9.40 -2.94
C ASP A 35 7.11 -8.62 -2.19
N CYS A 36 5.98 -8.43 -2.81
CA CYS A 36 4.96 -7.60 -2.22
C CYS A 36 4.19 -8.34 -1.15
N PRO A 37 4.19 -7.84 0.07
CA PRO A 37 3.53 -8.52 1.18
C PRO A 37 2.04 -8.28 1.28
N PHE A 38 1.48 -7.49 0.39
CA PHE A 38 0.06 -7.21 0.40
C PHE A 38 -0.50 -7.32 -1.00
N ARG A 39 -1.80 -7.36 -1.13
CA ARG A 39 -2.42 -7.53 -2.42
C ARG A 39 -2.46 -6.23 -3.20
N PHE A 40 -2.17 -6.30 -4.45
CA PHE A 40 -2.24 -5.14 -5.31
C PHE A 40 -2.56 -5.57 -6.73
N ILE A 41 -2.96 -4.61 -7.56
CA ILE A 41 -3.19 -4.90 -8.96
C ILE A 41 -2.49 -3.82 -9.78
N LYS A 42 -2.20 -4.16 -11.01
CA LYS A 42 -1.60 -3.21 -11.91
C LYS A 42 -2.64 -2.82 -12.93
N ILE A 43 -2.86 -1.54 -13.08
CA ILE A 43 -3.82 -1.04 -14.06
C ILE A 43 -3.09 -0.09 -15.00
N PRO A 44 -3.70 0.30 -16.10
CA PRO A 44 -3.03 1.19 -17.03
C PRO A 44 -2.49 2.48 -16.42
N GLY A 45 -3.10 2.99 -15.41
CA GLY A 45 -2.61 4.20 -14.80
C GLY A 45 -1.58 4.00 -13.70
N GLY A 46 -1.21 2.75 -13.41
CA GLY A 46 -0.23 2.48 -12.37
C GLY A 46 -0.67 1.34 -11.48
N TYR A 47 -0.33 1.41 -10.23
CA TYR A 47 -0.67 0.35 -9.30
C TYR A 47 -1.79 0.77 -8.38
N ARG A 48 -2.58 -0.21 -7.95
CA ARG A 48 -3.59 0.06 -6.93
C ARG A 48 -3.48 -1.04 -5.90
N VAL A 49 -3.50 -0.66 -4.65
CA VAL A 49 -3.27 -1.58 -3.56
C VAL A 49 -4.55 -1.80 -2.78
N ASN A 50 -4.82 -3.04 -2.41
CA ASN A 50 -5.98 -3.33 -1.58
C ASN A 50 -5.70 -2.77 -0.20
N ALA A 51 -6.46 -1.78 0.21
CA ALA A 51 -6.18 -1.07 1.46
C ALA A 51 -6.27 -1.98 2.67
N LYS A 52 -7.25 -2.87 2.68
CA LYS A 52 -7.39 -3.76 3.80
C LYS A 52 -6.19 -4.68 3.94
N SER A 53 -5.75 -5.24 2.83
CA SER A 53 -4.60 -6.12 2.86
C SER A 53 -3.34 -5.37 3.28
N PHE A 54 -3.19 -4.16 2.77
CA PHE A 54 -2.03 -3.34 3.09
C PHE A 54 -1.99 -3.02 4.59
N PHE A 55 -3.13 -2.59 5.15
CA PHE A 55 -3.14 -2.22 6.55
C PHE A 55 -3.06 -3.43 7.47
N ASP A 56 -3.60 -4.56 7.04
CA ASP A 56 -3.44 -5.78 7.83
C ASP A 56 -1.96 -6.15 7.91
N TRP A 57 -1.25 -6.04 6.82
CA TRP A 57 0.18 -6.28 6.82
C TRP A 57 0.90 -5.25 7.68
N LEU A 58 0.56 -3.99 7.50
CA LEU A 58 1.21 -2.92 8.21
C LEU A 58 1.02 -3.06 9.72
N ASP A 59 -0.16 -3.48 10.11
CA ASP A 59 -0.46 -3.65 11.53
C ASP A 59 0.07 -4.96 12.09
N GLY A 60 0.65 -5.79 11.25
CA GLY A 60 1.20 -7.04 11.68
C GLY A 60 0.23 -8.19 11.78
N LYS A 61 -0.98 -7.99 11.34
CA LYS A 61 -1.98 -9.03 11.47
C LYS A 61 -1.76 -10.20 10.57
N GLU A 62 -1.24 -9.94 9.38
CA GLU A 62 -1.02 -11.03 8.49
C GLU A 62 0.21 -11.79 8.79
N MET A 63 1.08 -11.26 9.57
CA MET A 63 2.28 -11.91 9.87
C MET A 63 2.00 -12.99 10.76
N GLY A 64 0.99 -12.88 11.38
CA GLY A 64 0.59 -13.95 12.06
C GLY A 64 1.50 -14.72 12.74
N LYS A 65 1.96 -14.71 12.68
CA LYS A 65 2.54 -15.63 13.08
C LYS A 65 2.97 -15.53 13.87
#